data_c11a358c902528da6b8b5b5b78a1de01
#
_entry.id   c11a358c902528da6b8b5b5b78a1de01
#
_cell.length_a   1.000
_cell.length_b   1.000
_cell.length_c   1.000
_cell.angle_alpha   90.00
_cell.angle_beta   90.00
_cell.angle_gamma   90.00
#
_symmetry.space_group_name_H-M   'P 1'
#
loop_
_entity.id
_entity.type
_entity.pdbx_description
1 polymer ?
#
loop_
_entity_poly.entity_id
_entity_poly.type
_entity_poly.pdbx_seq_one_letter_code
_entity_poly.pdbx_strand_id
1 'polypeptide(L)'
;MSDAGYETPPEEGLDVYDEREWHGGQVFTEDRYPNILFAKDGEIYDLDGQKAIAIGGAYSIDKAWCVKGRSWWPDEQPSTEIKSRVEQALGKRGWNIDIVLSHTTPLKYEPTEVFIRGVDQSKVDKSTEIWLDSIEDRLTYRKWYCGHYHTEKKIDRLQIMFNDYAALEL
;
A
#
# COMPACT_ATOMS: atom_id res chain seq x y z
N MET A 1 -8.12 -25.09 -39.55
CA MET A 1 -7.73 -23.96 -38.64
C MET A 1 -7.76 -24.53 -37.25
N SER A 2 -6.58 -24.83 -36.71
CA SER A 2 -6.42 -25.51 -35.44
C SER A 2 -6.58 -24.48 -34.31
N ASP A 3 -7.54 -24.78 -33.47
CA ASP A 3 -7.80 -24.09 -32.20
C ASP A 3 -6.53 -24.26 -31.32
N ALA A 4 -5.79 -23.18 -31.16
CA ALA A 4 -4.68 -23.15 -30.21
C ALA A 4 -5.30 -23.11 -28.80
N GLY A 5 -5.43 -24.29 -28.21
CA GLY A 5 -5.86 -24.42 -26.83
C GLY A 5 -4.94 -23.65 -25.92
N TYR A 6 -5.44 -22.60 -25.31
CA TYR A 6 -4.82 -22.01 -24.13
C TYR A 6 -4.94 -23.03 -23.01
N GLU A 7 -3.86 -23.77 -22.79
CA GLU A 7 -3.73 -24.54 -21.56
C GLU A 7 -3.74 -23.53 -20.41
N THR A 8 -4.76 -23.64 -19.56
CA THR A 8 -4.75 -22.97 -18.26
C THR A 8 -3.50 -23.45 -17.54
N PRO A 9 -2.60 -22.56 -17.08
CA PRO A 9 -1.49 -22.98 -16.24
C PRO A 9 -2.07 -23.77 -15.04
N PRO A 10 -1.37 -24.81 -14.56
CA PRO A 10 -1.81 -25.53 -13.38
C PRO A 10 -2.08 -24.51 -12.27
N GLU A 11 -3.08 -24.80 -11.43
CA GLU A 11 -3.26 -24.13 -10.15
C GLU A 11 -1.96 -24.34 -9.34
N GLU A 12 -0.96 -23.51 -9.62
CA GLU A 12 0.23 -23.42 -8.80
C GLU A 12 -0.29 -22.99 -7.44
N GLY A 13 0.00 -23.84 -6.45
CA GLY A 13 -0.51 -23.72 -5.09
C GLY A 13 -0.31 -22.31 -4.58
N LEU A 14 -1.22 -21.89 -3.73
CA LEU A 14 -1.17 -20.66 -2.95
C LEU A 14 0.29 -20.42 -2.58
N ASP A 15 0.87 -19.32 -3.06
CA ASP A 15 2.23 -18.94 -2.73
C ASP A 15 2.35 -18.96 -1.20
N VAL A 16 3.11 -19.92 -0.69
CA VAL A 16 3.34 -20.04 0.75
C VAL A 16 4.40 -19.01 1.06
N TYR A 17 3.97 -17.87 1.56
CA TYR A 17 4.89 -16.87 2.07
C TYR A 17 5.36 -17.28 3.45
N ASP A 18 6.67 -17.35 3.62
CA ASP A 18 7.27 -17.47 4.94
C ASP A 18 7.33 -16.12 5.62
N GLU A 19 7.13 -16.08 6.93
CA GLU A 19 7.30 -14.88 7.72
C GLU A 19 8.67 -14.88 8.40
N ARG A 20 9.36 -13.75 8.34
CA ARG A 20 10.61 -13.55 9.09
C ARG A 20 10.70 -12.14 9.67
N GLU A 21 11.50 -12.00 10.71
CA GLU A 21 11.83 -10.68 11.26
C GLU A 21 12.82 -9.96 10.33
N TRP A 22 12.57 -8.68 10.10
CA TRP A 22 13.45 -7.77 9.38
C TRP A 22 13.33 -6.36 9.96
N HIS A 23 14.44 -5.79 10.43
CA HIS A 23 14.51 -4.44 11.00
C HIS A 23 13.44 -4.15 12.09
N GLY A 24 13.16 -5.14 12.94
CA GLY A 24 12.23 -5.03 14.07
C GLY A 24 10.75 -5.19 13.74
N GLY A 25 10.40 -5.46 12.49
CA GLY A 25 9.06 -5.82 12.03
C GLY A 25 9.04 -7.17 11.31
N GLN A 26 7.84 -7.73 11.07
CA GLN A 26 7.66 -8.95 10.31
C GLN A 26 7.49 -8.65 8.82
N VAL A 27 8.13 -9.43 7.97
CA VAL A 27 7.97 -9.36 6.51
C VAL A 27 7.57 -10.74 5.97
N PHE A 28 6.89 -10.75 4.83
CA PHE A 28 6.72 -11.97 4.05
C PHE A 28 7.88 -12.13 3.08
N THR A 29 8.27 -13.38 2.84
CA THR A 29 9.30 -13.77 1.89
C THR A 29 8.83 -14.93 1.05
N GLU A 30 9.36 -15.06 -0.15
CA GLU A 30 9.13 -16.16 -1.07
C GLU A 30 10.49 -16.80 -1.41
N ASP A 31 10.62 -18.11 -1.26
CA ASP A 31 11.88 -18.84 -1.50
C ASP A 31 12.43 -18.62 -2.91
N ARG A 32 11.53 -18.48 -3.89
CA ARG A 32 11.89 -18.22 -5.29
C ARG A 32 12.55 -16.86 -5.47
N TYR A 33 12.25 -15.88 -4.60
CA TYR A 33 12.75 -14.52 -4.65
C TYR A 33 13.31 -14.05 -3.30
N PRO A 34 14.39 -14.68 -2.79
CA PRO A 34 14.87 -14.49 -1.41
C PRO A 34 15.34 -13.06 -1.09
N ASN A 35 15.57 -12.25 -2.11
CA ASN A 35 15.98 -10.85 -1.97
C ASN A 35 14.81 -9.86 -2.02
N ILE A 36 13.57 -10.35 -2.22
CA ILE A 36 12.38 -9.52 -2.20
C ILE A 36 11.69 -9.73 -0.85
N LEU A 37 11.40 -8.62 -0.17
CA LEU A 37 10.71 -8.59 1.11
C LEU A 37 9.40 -7.85 0.95
N PHE A 38 8.31 -8.45 1.42
CA PHE A 38 7.01 -7.82 1.40
C PHE A 38 6.69 -7.31 2.80
N ALA A 39 6.61 -6.00 2.95
CA ALA A 39 6.24 -5.38 4.21
C ALA A 39 4.81 -5.75 4.60
N LYS A 40 4.60 -6.06 5.87
CA LYS A 40 3.26 -6.34 6.40
C LYS A 40 2.59 -5.06 6.87
N ASP A 41 1.29 -4.95 6.63
CA ASP A 41 0.50 -3.81 7.07
C ASP A 41 0.51 -3.66 8.60
N GLY A 42 0.82 -2.46 9.06
CA GLY A 42 0.89 -2.11 10.46
C GLY A 42 2.18 -2.49 11.16
N GLU A 43 3.11 -3.12 10.47
CA GLU A 43 4.46 -3.35 11.00
C GLU A 43 5.28 -2.07 10.95
N ILE A 44 6.16 -1.93 11.94
CA ILE A 44 7.06 -0.77 12.07
C ILE A 44 8.50 -1.25 11.98
N TYR A 45 9.19 -0.72 11.00
CA TYR A 45 10.58 -1.06 10.69
C TYR A 45 11.54 0.04 11.16
N ASP A 46 12.73 -0.35 11.58
CA ASP A 46 13.83 0.58 11.86
C ASP A 46 14.70 0.72 10.59
N LEU A 47 14.54 1.82 9.90
CA LEU A 47 15.32 2.15 8.71
C LEU A 47 16.40 3.18 9.10
N ASP A 48 17.58 2.70 9.46
CA ASP A 48 18.73 3.51 9.89
C ASP A 48 18.37 4.49 11.03
N GLY A 49 17.65 3.98 12.05
CA GLY A 49 17.23 4.75 13.23
C GLY A 49 15.91 5.50 13.05
N GLN A 50 15.35 5.55 11.85
CA GLN A 50 14.02 6.12 11.61
C GLN A 50 12.95 5.03 11.64
N LYS A 51 11.85 5.28 12.34
CA LYS A 51 10.74 4.35 12.43
C LYS A 51 9.77 4.59 11.27
N ALA A 52 9.62 3.58 10.41
CA ALA A 52 8.74 3.60 9.26
C ALA A 52 7.59 2.61 9.44
N ILE A 53 6.35 3.03 9.23
CA ILE A 53 5.19 2.14 9.20
C ILE A 53 4.78 1.86 7.76
N ALA A 54 4.42 0.59 7.45
CA ALA A 54 3.88 0.18 6.16
C ALA A 54 2.35 0.06 6.21
N ILE A 55 1.67 0.60 5.19
CA ILE A 55 0.20 0.56 5.05
C ILE A 55 -0.14 0.33 3.57
N GLY A 56 -0.55 -0.89 3.23
CA GLY A 56 -0.91 -1.27 1.86
C GLY A 56 -2.37 -0.97 1.51
N GLY A 57 -2.67 -1.23 0.26
CA GLY A 57 -4.03 -1.29 -0.27
C GLY A 57 -4.65 0.02 -0.73
N ALA A 58 -5.45 -0.10 -1.78
CA ALA A 58 -6.36 0.93 -2.31
C ALA A 58 -7.40 0.28 -3.21
N TYR A 59 -8.45 1.02 -3.56
CA TYR A 59 -9.45 0.57 -4.50
C TYR A 59 -8.94 0.68 -5.94
N SER A 60 -9.04 -0.42 -6.70
CA SER A 60 -8.70 -0.42 -8.13
C SER A 60 -9.88 0.06 -8.97
N ILE A 61 -9.73 1.19 -9.63
CA ILE A 61 -10.76 1.75 -10.53
C ILE A 61 -10.94 0.94 -11.81
N ASP A 62 -9.95 0.15 -12.17
CA ASP A 62 -9.90 -0.70 -13.36
C ASP A 62 -10.31 -2.17 -13.10
N LYS A 63 -10.74 -2.52 -11.89
CA LYS A 63 -11.12 -3.89 -11.51
C LYS A 63 -12.15 -4.55 -12.43
N ALA A 64 -12.98 -3.75 -13.12
CA ALA A 64 -13.95 -4.26 -14.08
C ALA A 64 -13.30 -4.90 -15.32
N TRP A 65 -12.04 -4.56 -15.61
CA TRP A 65 -11.23 -5.13 -16.71
C TRP A 65 -10.21 -6.14 -16.21
N CYS A 66 -10.12 -6.35 -14.91
CA CYS A 66 -9.19 -7.28 -14.29
C CYS A 66 -9.80 -8.68 -14.12
N VAL A 67 -8.92 -9.68 -14.05
CA VAL A 67 -9.31 -11.08 -13.77
C VAL A 67 -9.10 -11.36 -12.30
N LYS A 68 -10.18 -11.70 -11.58
CA LYS A 68 -10.13 -12.05 -10.15
C LYS A 68 -9.15 -13.20 -9.90
N GLY A 69 -8.27 -13.03 -8.93
CA GLY A 69 -7.24 -14.01 -8.56
C GLY A 69 -6.04 -14.06 -9.49
N ARG A 70 -5.94 -13.15 -10.48
CA ARG A 70 -4.81 -13.05 -11.40
C ARG A 70 -4.26 -11.62 -11.54
N SER A 71 -5.13 -10.64 -11.70
CA SER A 71 -4.74 -9.23 -11.83
C SER A 71 -5.54 -8.30 -10.89
N TRP A 72 -6.44 -8.89 -10.11
CA TRP A 72 -7.19 -8.20 -9.06
C TRP A 72 -7.63 -9.18 -7.96
N TRP A 73 -7.60 -8.74 -6.72
CA TRP A 73 -8.01 -9.51 -5.54
C TRP A 73 -9.06 -8.74 -4.74
N PRO A 74 -10.10 -9.41 -4.17
CA PRO A 74 -11.15 -8.75 -3.41
C PRO A 74 -10.70 -8.07 -2.12
N ASP A 75 -9.55 -8.47 -1.60
CA ASP A 75 -8.89 -7.97 -0.39
C ASP A 75 -7.84 -6.88 -0.68
N GLU A 76 -7.97 -6.19 -1.82
CA GLU A 76 -7.07 -5.10 -2.23
C GLU A 76 -7.08 -3.90 -1.27
N GLN A 77 -8.14 -3.71 -0.50
CA GLN A 77 -8.23 -2.68 0.53
C GLN A 77 -8.01 -3.26 1.93
N PRO A 78 -7.41 -2.51 2.87
CA PRO A 78 -7.17 -3.01 4.21
C PRO A 78 -8.47 -3.35 4.94
N SER A 79 -8.53 -4.58 5.47
CA SER A 79 -9.66 -5.04 6.27
C SER A 79 -9.78 -4.27 7.59
N THR A 80 -10.90 -4.43 8.30
CA THR A 80 -11.08 -3.86 9.64
C THR A 80 -9.99 -4.30 10.62
N GLU A 81 -9.54 -5.54 10.51
CA GLU A 81 -8.48 -6.13 11.34
C GLU A 81 -7.13 -5.46 11.05
N ILE A 82 -6.81 -5.24 9.76
CA ILE A 82 -5.60 -4.52 9.34
C ILE A 82 -5.65 -3.08 9.86
N LYS A 83 -6.76 -2.37 9.64
CA LYS A 83 -6.96 -1.00 10.13
C LYS A 83 -6.76 -0.91 11.64
N SER A 84 -7.36 -1.82 12.39
CA SER A 84 -7.21 -1.89 13.85
C SER A 84 -5.76 -2.15 14.27
N ARG A 85 -5.04 -3.03 13.59
CA ARG A 85 -3.62 -3.31 13.86
C ARG A 85 -2.74 -2.10 13.64
N VAL A 86 -2.91 -1.39 12.51
CA VAL A 86 -2.21 -0.14 12.22
C VAL A 86 -2.44 0.90 13.32
N GLU A 87 -3.70 1.15 13.68
CA GLU A 87 -4.05 2.12 14.71
C GLU A 87 -3.50 1.74 16.09
N GLN A 88 -3.50 0.45 16.44
CA GLN A 88 -2.90 -0.04 17.68
C GLN A 88 -1.36 0.14 17.68
N ALA A 89 -0.70 -0.12 16.55
CA ALA A 89 0.74 0.07 16.42
C ALA A 89 1.12 1.54 16.60
N LEU A 90 0.40 2.44 15.93
CA LEU A 90 0.58 3.89 16.09
C LEU A 90 0.22 4.37 17.50
N GLY A 91 -0.88 3.87 18.07
CA GLY A 91 -1.32 4.21 19.44
C GLY A 91 -0.28 3.84 20.49
N LYS A 92 0.35 2.65 20.40
CA LYS A 92 1.45 2.23 21.30
C LYS A 92 2.65 3.18 21.26
N ARG A 93 2.81 3.94 20.19
CA ARG A 93 3.85 4.95 20.00
C ARG A 93 3.38 6.37 20.28
N GLY A 94 2.19 6.54 20.84
CA GLY A 94 1.62 7.88 21.10
C GLY A 94 1.36 8.67 19.82
N TRP A 95 1.04 7.99 18.70
CA TRP A 95 0.78 8.60 17.38
C TRP A 95 1.97 9.41 16.85
N ASN A 96 3.18 8.90 17.04
CA ASN A 96 4.42 9.52 16.56
C ASN A 96 5.24 8.48 15.79
N ILE A 97 5.57 8.80 14.53
CA ILE A 97 6.37 7.98 13.61
C ILE A 97 7.22 8.89 12.74
N ASP A 98 8.39 8.43 12.29
CA ASP A 98 9.22 9.25 11.41
C ASP A 98 8.71 9.22 9.98
N ILE A 99 8.39 8.01 9.46
CA ILE A 99 8.04 7.79 8.07
C ILE A 99 6.76 6.97 7.98
N VAL A 100 5.86 7.37 7.06
CA VAL A 100 4.74 6.55 6.61
C VAL A 100 5.00 6.13 5.17
N LEU A 101 4.88 4.82 4.91
CA LEU A 101 4.95 4.22 3.58
C LEU A 101 3.57 3.62 3.29
N SER A 102 2.76 4.27 2.47
CA SER A 102 1.43 3.77 2.12
C SER A 102 1.30 3.53 0.62
N HIS A 103 0.31 2.70 0.21
CA HIS A 103 0.02 2.53 -1.20
C HIS A 103 -0.66 3.77 -1.76
N THR A 104 -1.73 4.26 -1.12
CA THR A 104 -2.47 5.47 -1.52
C THR A 104 -2.30 6.62 -0.52
N THR A 105 -2.91 7.78 -0.78
CA THR A 105 -2.80 8.97 0.07
C THR A 105 -3.98 9.11 1.03
N PRO A 106 -3.87 9.92 2.09
CA PRO A 106 -5.03 10.50 2.77
C PRO A 106 -5.92 11.27 1.77
N LEU A 107 -7.25 11.21 1.94
CA LEU A 107 -8.24 11.75 1.00
C LEU A 107 -7.99 13.22 0.64
N LYS A 108 -7.63 14.04 1.62
CA LYS A 108 -7.36 15.49 1.43
C LYS A 108 -6.19 15.79 0.48
N TYR A 109 -5.33 14.81 0.22
CA TYR A 109 -4.16 14.94 -0.65
C TYR A 109 -4.33 14.26 -2.01
N GLU A 110 -5.53 13.74 -2.33
CA GLU A 110 -5.80 13.15 -3.64
C GLU A 110 -5.43 14.13 -4.77
N PRO A 111 -4.64 13.70 -5.76
CA PRO A 111 -4.28 14.53 -6.90
C PRO A 111 -5.42 14.50 -7.94
N THR A 112 -6.53 15.17 -7.64
CA THR A 112 -7.75 15.12 -8.45
C THR A 112 -7.56 15.59 -9.89
N GLU A 113 -6.53 16.38 -10.15
CA GLU A 113 -6.15 16.87 -11.47
C GLU A 113 -5.68 15.80 -12.45
N VAL A 114 -5.22 14.63 -11.91
CA VAL A 114 -4.76 13.51 -12.73
C VAL A 114 -5.78 12.37 -12.82
N PHE A 115 -6.95 12.52 -12.24
CA PHE A 115 -7.97 11.49 -12.29
C PHE A 115 -8.37 11.15 -13.73
N ILE A 116 -8.55 9.86 -13.99
CA ILE A 116 -8.92 9.36 -15.32
C ILE A 116 -10.28 9.93 -15.73
N ARG A 117 -10.29 10.65 -16.85
CA ARG A 117 -11.53 11.22 -17.40
C ARG A 117 -12.53 10.11 -17.75
N GLY A 118 -13.79 10.30 -17.34
CA GLY A 118 -14.87 9.34 -17.59
C GLY A 118 -15.07 8.30 -16.48
N VAL A 119 -14.20 8.25 -15.48
CA VAL A 119 -14.46 7.47 -14.26
C VAL A 119 -15.38 8.28 -13.35
N ASP A 120 -16.54 7.71 -13.02
CA ASP A 120 -17.49 8.29 -12.08
C ASP A 120 -16.94 8.16 -10.65
N GLN A 121 -16.36 9.22 -10.14
CA GLN A 121 -15.73 9.26 -8.81
C GLN A 121 -16.71 8.98 -7.66
N SER A 122 -18.02 9.14 -7.87
CA SER A 122 -19.02 8.80 -6.84
C SER A 122 -19.17 7.29 -6.61
N LYS A 123 -18.64 6.48 -7.53
CA LYS A 123 -18.65 5.00 -7.47
C LYS A 123 -17.32 4.41 -7.02
N VAL A 124 -16.31 5.24 -6.83
CA VAL A 124 -15.01 4.81 -6.31
C VAL A 124 -15.11 4.69 -4.79
N ASP A 125 -14.78 3.53 -4.27
CA ASP A 125 -14.74 3.31 -2.82
C ASP A 125 -13.47 3.92 -2.23
N LYS A 126 -13.59 5.07 -1.60
CA LYS A 126 -12.51 5.83 -0.97
C LYS A 126 -12.35 5.52 0.53
N SER A 127 -12.83 4.38 0.97
CA SER A 127 -12.80 4.02 2.40
C SER A 127 -11.38 3.92 2.97
N THR A 128 -10.39 3.60 2.14
CA THR A 128 -8.98 3.59 2.54
C THR A 128 -8.44 5.01 2.70
N GLU A 129 -8.67 5.89 1.72
CA GLU A 129 -8.22 7.29 1.74
C GLU A 129 -8.87 8.07 2.89
N ILE A 130 -10.17 7.86 3.14
CA ILE A 130 -10.90 8.45 4.27
C ILE A 130 -10.31 7.98 5.61
N TRP A 131 -9.98 6.70 5.72
CA TRP A 131 -9.36 6.17 6.92
C TRP A 131 -7.94 6.74 7.11
N LEU A 132 -7.13 6.83 6.05
CA LEU A 132 -5.81 7.46 6.10
C LEU A 132 -5.88 8.93 6.50
N ASP A 133 -6.93 9.67 6.11
CA ASP A 133 -7.19 11.03 6.58
C ASP A 133 -7.33 11.07 8.11
N SER A 134 -8.11 10.13 8.68
CA SER A 134 -8.29 10.04 10.12
C SER A 134 -7.01 9.67 10.89
N ILE A 135 -6.11 8.94 10.26
CA ILE A 135 -4.78 8.66 10.79
C ILE A 135 -3.92 9.93 10.74
N GLU A 136 -3.87 10.59 9.59
CA GLU A 136 -3.02 11.77 9.38
C GLU A 136 -3.39 12.93 10.31
N ASP A 137 -4.68 13.12 10.59
CA ASP A 137 -5.17 14.14 11.52
C ASP A 137 -4.66 13.97 12.97
N ARG A 138 -4.27 12.75 13.35
CA ARG A 138 -3.79 12.40 14.68
C ARG A 138 -2.28 12.21 14.75
N LEU A 139 -1.64 11.99 13.60
CA LEU A 139 -0.27 11.51 13.50
C LEU A 139 0.74 12.65 13.49
N THR A 140 1.75 12.59 14.33
CA THR A 140 2.98 13.38 14.18
C THR A 140 3.96 12.55 13.35
N TYR A 141 4.35 13.06 12.17
CA TYR A 141 5.29 12.39 11.28
C TYR A 141 6.21 13.40 10.58
N ARG A 142 7.33 12.90 10.05
CA ARG A 142 8.30 13.70 9.29
C ARG A 142 8.05 13.65 7.80
N LYS A 143 7.85 12.44 7.25
CA LYS A 143 7.63 12.21 5.82
C LYS A 143 6.54 11.15 5.60
N TRP A 144 5.79 11.32 4.52
CA TRP A 144 4.81 10.36 4.04
C TRP A 144 5.06 10.09 2.57
N TYR A 145 5.36 8.85 2.20
CA TYR A 145 5.54 8.43 0.82
C TYR A 145 4.39 7.52 0.41
N CYS A 146 3.84 7.73 -0.77
CA CYS A 146 2.76 6.91 -1.33
C CYS A 146 2.84 6.89 -2.85
N GLY A 147 2.04 6.03 -3.49
CA GLY A 147 1.97 5.87 -4.94
C GLY A 147 0.52 5.96 -5.45
N HIS A 148 0.07 4.88 -6.12
CA HIS A 148 -1.29 4.64 -6.63
C HIS A 148 -1.72 5.51 -7.83
N TYR A 149 -1.54 6.81 -7.78
CA TYR A 149 -2.10 7.76 -8.77
C TYR A 149 -1.25 7.94 -10.03
N HIS A 150 -0.16 7.19 -10.19
CA HIS A 150 0.75 7.26 -11.34
C HIS A 150 1.19 8.69 -11.69
N THR A 151 1.45 9.47 -10.67
CA THR A 151 1.92 10.87 -10.77
C THR A 151 2.98 11.16 -9.73
N GLU A 152 3.78 12.19 -9.96
CA GLU A 152 4.76 12.70 -9.01
C GLU A 152 4.28 14.03 -8.47
N LYS A 153 4.07 14.11 -7.14
CA LYS A 153 3.59 15.33 -6.50
C LYS A 153 4.11 15.41 -5.08
N LYS A 154 4.60 16.58 -4.71
CA LYS A 154 5.00 16.86 -3.33
C LYS A 154 4.03 17.87 -2.72
N ILE A 155 3.48 17.53 -1.56
CA ILE A 155 2.55 18.36 -0.81
C ILE A 155 3.05 18.40 0.64
N ASP A 156 3.73 19.47 1.02
CA ASP A 156 4.35 19.63 2.32
C ASP A 156 5.27 18.43 2.67
N ARG A 157 4.89 17.59 3.62
CA ARG A 157 5.64 16.41 4.07
C ARG A 157 5.25 15.12 3.33
N LEU A 158 4.20 15.16 2.50
CA LEU A 158 3.74 14.03 1.72
C LEU A 158 4.30 14.09 0.30
N GLN A 159 4.73 12.94 -0.20
CA GLN A 159 5.22 12.79 -1.57
C GLN A 159 4.52 11.60 -2.24
N ILE A 160 3.79 11.88 -3.32
CA ILE A 160 3.29 10.87 -4.24
C ILE A 160 4.41 10.55 -5.21
N MET A 161 4.70 9.26 -5.41
CA MET A 161 5.81 8.75 -6.21
C MET A 161 5.30 7.87 -7.34
N PHE A 162 5.96 7.90 -8.47
CA PHE A 162 5.63 7.05 -9.62
C PHE A 162 6.88 6.50 -10.31
N ASN A 163 7.62 7.33 -11.06
CA ASN A 163 8.80 6.90 -11.82
C ASN A 163 10.12 7.34 -11.19
N ASP A 164 10.08 7.83 -9.97
CA ASP A 164 11.24 8.40 -9.28
C ASP A 164 11.57 7.60 -8.02
N TYR A 165 12.65 7.95 -7.40
CA TYR A 165 13.10 7.46 -6.11
C TYR A 165 13.44 8.64 -5.19
N ALA A 166 13.30 8.43 -3.90
CA ALA A 166 13.72 9.40 -2.90
C ALA A 166 14.66 8.74 -1.90
N ALA A 167 15.74 9.43 -1.54
CA ALA A 167 16.48 9.06 -0.35
C ALA A 167 15.59 9.29 0.89
N LEU A 168 15.59 8.35 1.82
CA LEU A 168 15.03 8.60 3.15
C LEU A 168 15.93 9.66 3.80
N GLU A 169 15.44 10.89 3.88
CA GLU A 169 16.19 11.99 4.49
C GLU A 169 16.36 11.72 5.99
N LEU A 170 17.59 11.42 6.40
CA LEU A 170 17.99 11.18 7.79
C LEU A 170 17.93 12.46 8.63
#